data_7a13d976daf9a132340889f16bc31797
#
_entry.id   7a13d976daf9a132340889f16bc31797
#
_cell.length_a   1.000
_cell.length_b   1.000
_cell.length_c   1.000
_cell.angle_alpha   90.00
_cell.angle_beta   90.00
_cell.angle_gamma   90.00
#
_symmetry.space_group_name_H-M   'P 1'
#
loop_
_entity.id
_entity.type
_entity.pdbx_description
1 polymer ?
#
loop_
_entity_poly.entity_id
_entity_poly.type
_entity_poly.pdbx_seq_one_letter_code
_entity_poly.pdbx_strand_id
1 'polypeptide(L)'
;MFNVNEIIQSGGLWLIGLFLFSEVGLFLGFFLPGDTLLIAGGIFAMQGKFSLWSVIVVALIAAILGDSTAYLIGRKLGRRIFNKKDSVLFDAKHVKKAEDFYQKYGSKAVLIAHFIPVIRTFNPLVGGVAEMPYSKFLIYDAIGDSAWAIIVTLIGYYIGSRIPHVDHYILGVVGLVVVVSLGPTIYHFIIKRYLKARKAKKALKP
;
A
#
# COMPACT_ATOMS: atom_id res chain seq x y z
N MET A 1 20.96 13.19 -27.06
CA MET A 1 19.54 13.59 -27.19
C MET A 1 18.78 12.76 -26.18
N PHE A 2 18.27 13.35 -25.12
CA PHE A 2 17.47 12.62 -24.12
C PHE A 2 16.16 12.19 -24.79
N ASN A 3 15.94 10.89 -24.86
CA ASN A 3 14.73 10.35 -25.44
C ASN A 3 13.58 10.51 -24.42
N VAL A 4 12.64 11.40 -24.71
CA VAL A 4 11.51 11.70 -23.81
C VAL A 4 10.74 10.43 -23.43
N ASN A 5 10.65 9.46 -24.35
CA ASN A 5 10.01 8.16 -24.08
C ASN A 5 10.78 7.34 -23.03
N GLU A 6 12.12 7.37 -23.03
CA GLU A 6 12.92 6.68 -22.01
C GLU A 6 12.76 7.33 -20.63
N ILE A 7 12.64 8.66 -20.59
CA ILE A 7 12.39 9.38 -19.32
C ILE A 7 11.01 9.04 -18.79
N ILE A 8 9.99 8.97 -19.65
CA ILE A 8 8.62 8.59 -19.25
C ILE A 8 8.60 7.12 -18.81
N GLN A 9 9.26 6.23 -19.56
CA GLN A 9 9.28 4.80 -19.22
C GLN A 9 10.03 4.54 -17.91
N SER A 10 11.23 5.07 -17.74
CA SER A 10 12.01 4.87 -16.51
C SER A 10 11.38 5.65 -15.33
N GLY A 11 11.01 6.92 -15.54
CA GLY A 11 10.39 7.75 -14.50
C GLY A 11 9.08 7.18 -13.99
N GLY A 12 8.22 6.67 -14.88
CA GLY A 12 6.94 6.06 -14.51
C GLY A 12 7.09 4.80 -13.67
N LEU A 13 8.05 3.93 -13.98
CA LEU A 13 8.35 2.74 -13.19
C LEU A 13 8.87 3.09 -11.79
N TRP A 14 9.77 4.07 -11.67
CA TRP A 14 10.25 4.56 -10.39
C TRP A 14 9.13 5.14 -9.53
N LEU A 15 8.20 5.87 -10.15
CA LEU A 15 7.02 6.40 -9.45
C LEU A 15 6.14 5.26 -8.93
N ILE A 16 5.85 4.25 -9.75
CA ILE A 16 5.09 3.07 -9.30
C ILE A 16 5.78 2.43 -8.08
N GLY A 17 7.10 2.19 -8.16
CA GLY A 17 7.86 1.62 -7.06
C GLY A 17 7.83 2.50 -5.80
N LEU A 18 8.03 3.80 -5.94
CA LEU A 18 7.99 4.74 -4.81
C LEU A 18 6.61 4.79 -4.13
N PHE A 19 5.53 4.80 -4.93
CA PHE A 19 4.17 4.77 -4.38
C PHE A 19 3.88 3.47 -3.65
N LEU A 20 4.22 2.32 -4.25
CA LEU A 20 4.03 1.01 -3.62
C LEU A 20 4.84 0.88 -2.33
N PHE A 21 6.11 1.28 -2.34
CA PHE A 21 6.95 1.32 -1.14
C PHE A 21 6.33 2.21 -0.05
N SER A 22 5.88 3.42 -0.42
CA SER A 22 5.31 4.38 0.53
C SER A 22 3.97 3.91 1.09
N GLU A 23 3.19 3.20 0.26
CA GLU A 23 1.91 2.61 0.65
C GLU A 23 2.08 1.68 1.85
N VAL A 24 2.95 0.72 1.72
CA VAL A 24 3.11 -0.33 2.74
C VAL A 24 4.11 0.10 3.82
N GLY A 25 5.28 0.62 3.42
CA GLY A 25 6.38 0.91 4.33
C GLY A 25 6.13 2.07 5.27
N LEU A 26 5.38 3.08 4.83
CA LEU A 26 5.11 4.29 5.60
C LEU A 26 3.68 4.36 6.14
N PHE A 27 2.90 3.28 6.05
CA PHE A 27 1.48 3.22 6.46
C PHE A 27 0.61 4.28 5.78
N LEU A 28 1.07 4.88 4.69
CA LEU A 28 0.29 5.76 3.84
C LEU A 28 -0.71 4.97 2.98
N GLY A 29 -0.60 3.65 3.00
CA GLY A 29 -1.31 2.72 2.16
C GLY A 29 -2.81 2.63 2.39
N PHE A 30 -3.30 3.07 3.54
CA PHE A 30 -4.74 3.25 3.70
C PHE A 30 -5.29 4.33 2.75
N PHE A 31 -4.42 5.13 2.13
CA PHE A 31 -4.75 6.28 1.32
C PHE A 31 -4.18 6.21 -0.10
N LEU A 32 -3.24 5.32 -0.36
CA LEU A 32 -2.61 5.20 -1.68
C LEU A 32 -3.19 3.99 -2.42
N PRO A 33 -3.58 4.17 -3.69
CA PRO A 33 -4.22 3.12 -4.48
C PRO A 33 -3.19 2.23 -5.20
N GLY A 34 -2.33 1.50 -4.47
CA GLY A 34 -1.26 0.69 -5.05
C GLY A 34 -1.76 -0.39 -6.01
N ASP A 35 -2.86 -1.07 -5.65
CA ASP A 35 -3.50 -2.05 -6.54
C ASP A 35 -3.89 -1.42 -7.89
N THR A 36 -4.43 -0.20 -7.86
CA THR A 36 -4.83 0.50 -9.09
C THR A 36 -3.62 0.97 -9.89
N LEU A 37 -2.54 1.41 -9.22
CA LEU A 37 -1.30 1.76 -9.91
C LEU A 37 -0.69 0.54 -10.59
N LEU A 38 -0.78 -0.63 -9.97
CA LEU A 38 -0.27 -1.87 -10.53
C LEU A 38 -1.13 -2.35 -11.71
N ILE A 39 -2.47 -2.22 -11.62
CA ILE A 39 -3.38 -2.45 -12.75
C ILE A 39 -3.04 -1.49 -13.90
N ALA A 40 -2.86 -0.21 -13.63
CA ALA A 40 -2.46 0.78 -14.64
C ALA A 40 -1.10 0.44 -15.26
N GLY A 41 -0.13 0.01 -14.46
CA GLY A 41 1.17 -0.49 -14.92
C GLY A 41 1.03 -1.68 -15.88
N GLY A 42 0.14 -2.62 -15.59
CA GLY A 42 -0.20 -3.75 -16.46
C GLY A 42 -0.83 -3.31 -17.79
N ILE A 43 -1.74 -2.34 -17.75
CA ILE A 43 -2.34 -1.77 -18.97
C ILE A 43 -1.27 -1.06 -19.82
N PHE A 44 -0.39 -0.28 -19.21
CA PHE A 44 0.72 0.37 -19.93
C PHE A 44 1.73 -0.64 -20.49
N ALA A 45 1.93 -1.75 -19.81
CA ALA A 45 2.76 -2.84 -20.33
C ALA A 45 2.14 -3.49 -21.58
N MET A 46 0.81 -3.67 -21.58
CA MET A 46 0.08 -4.17 -22.78
C MET A 46 0.22 -3.21 -23.96
N GLN A 47 0.25 -1.90 -23.72
CA GLN A 47 0.44 -0.87 -24.76
C GLN A 47 1.90 -0.74 -25.20
N GLY A 48 2.81 -1.55 -24.69
CA GLY A 48 4.24 -1.49 -25.02
C GLY A 48 4.98 -0.30 -24.40
N LYS A 49 4.35 0.46 -23.49
CA LYS A 49 4.98 1.59 -22.78
C LYS A 49 5.96 1.11 -21.71
N PHE A 50 5.68 -0.04 -21.09
CA PHE A 50 6.54 -0.71 -20.11
C PHE A 50 6.75 -2.17 -20.51
N SER A 51 7.87 -2.75 -20.07
CA SER A 51 7.99 -4.21 -20.06
C SER A 51 7.12 -4.77 -18.92
N LEU A 52 6.33 -5.80 -19.20
CA LEU A 52 5.51 -6.47 -18.18
C LEU A 52 6.37 -6.96 -17.00
N TRP A 53 7.51 -7.54 -17.30
CA TRP A 53 8.46 -8.00 -16.29
C TRP A 53 9.05 -6.87 -15.46
N SER A 54 9.32 -5.69 -16.08
CA SER A 54 9.83 -4.54 -15.35
C SER A 54 8.81 -4.03 -14.33
N VAL A 55 7.51 -4.01 -14.68
CA VAL A 55 6.44 -3.63 -13.73
C VAL A 55 6.39 -4.61 -12.57
N ILE A 56 6.39 -5.92 -12.84
CA ILE A 56 6.32 -6.96 -11.81
C ILE A 56 7.54 -6.89 -10.88
N VAL A 57 8.76 -6.78 -11.44
CA VAL A 57 10.00 -6.75 -10.65
C VAL A 57 10.07 -5.49 -9.79
N VAL A 58 9.73 -4.31 -10.33
CA VAL A 58 9.70 -3.07 -9.56
C VAL A 58 8.67 -3.14 -8.44
N ALA A 59 7.46 -3.68 -8.72
CA ALA A 59 6.42 -3.85 -7.72
C ALA A 59 6.87 -4.79 -6.60
N LEU A 60 7.47 -5.93 -6.96
CA LEU A 60 7.96 -6.93 -5.99
C LEU A 60 9.05 -6.34 -5.09
N ILE A 61 10.05 -5.68 -5.67
CA ILE A 61 11.12 -5.05 -4.89
C ILE A 61 10.55 -3.98 -3.96
N ALA A 62 9.66 -3.13 -4.47
CA ALA A 62 9.05 -2.06 -3.68
C ALA A 62 8.19 -2.61 -2.53
N ALA A 63 7.40 -3.67 -2.77
CA ALA A 63 6.59 -4.33 -1.76
C ALA A 63 7.48 -4.95 -0.66
N ILE A 64 8.45 -5.80 -1.02
CA ILE A 64 9.36 -6.44 -0.06
C ILE A 64 10.11 -5.41 0.79
N LEU A 65 10.60 -4.32 0.18
CA LEU A 65 11.29 -3.25 0.92
C LEU A 65 10.32 -2.49 1.84
N GLY A 66 9.12 -2.24 1.38
CA GLY A 66 8.05 -1.61 2.15
C GLY A 66 7.66 -2.46 3.36
N ASP A 67 7.35 -3.72 3.12
CA ASP A 67 6.93 -4.67 4.15
C ASP A 67 8.03 -4.93 5.17
N SER A 68 9.28 -5.06 4.71
CA SER A 68 10.45 -5.14 5.60
C SER A 68 10.59 -3.90 6.48
N THR A 69 10.36 -2.72 5.91
CA THR A 69 10.40 -1.45 6.66
C THR A 69 9.29 -1.41 7.70
N ALA A 70 8.07 -1.75 7.34
CA ALA A 70 6.92 -1.82 8.23
C ALA A 70 7.13 -2.85 9.36
N TYR A 71 7.67 -4.03 9.02
CA TYR A 71 8.04 -5.06 9.99
C TYR A 71 9.08 -4.53 11.01
N LEU A 72 10.16 -3.88 10.54
CA LEU A 72 11.20 -3.33 11.41
C LEU A 72 10.65 -2.22 12.31
N ILE A 73 9.77 -1.38 11.80
CA ILE A 73 9.05 -0.37 12.59
C ILE A 73 8.22 -1.06 13.68
N GLY A 74 7.45 -2.09 13.32
CA GLY A 74 6.66 -2.88 14.25
C GLY A 74 7.51 -3.50 15.35
N ARG A 75 8.61 -4.13 14.98
CA ARG A 75 9.55 -4.78 15.91
C ARG A 75 10.22 -3.76 16.84
N LYS A 76 10.65 -2.61 16.33
CA LYS A 76 11.35 -1.57 17.11
C LYS A 76 10.41 -0.81 18.05
N LEU A 77 9.22 -0.49 17.60
CA LEU A 77 8.25 0.26 18.40
C LEU A 77 7.43 -0.66 19.32
N GLY A 78 7.28 -1.93 18.95
CA GLY A 78 6.62 -2.97 19.73
C GLY A 78 5.19 -2.57 20.13
N ARG A 79 4.74 -3.05 21.27
CA ARG A 79 3.40 -2.77 21.81
C ARG A 79 3.14 -1.29 22.14
N ARG A 80 4.19 -0.44 22.19
CA ARG A 80 4.03 0.99 22.52
C ARG A 80 3.16 1.75 21.51
N ILE A 81 3.13 1.29 20.23
CA ILE A 81 2.28 1.90 19.19
C ILE A 81 0.80 1.77 19.53
N PHE A 82 0.42 0.69 20.21
CA PHE A 82 -0.97 0.30 20.45
C PHE A 82 -1.49 0.71 21.82
N ASN A 83 -0.70 1.42 22.62
CA ASN A 83 -1.10 1.91 23.95
C ASN A 83 -1.92 3.22 23.92
N LYS A 84 -2.19 3.79 22.74
CA LYS A 84 -3.03 5.00 22.62
C LYS A 84 -4.50 4.61 22.58
N LYS A 85 -5.20 4.83 23.72
CA LYS A 85 -6.63 4.53 23.92
C LYS A 85 -7.62 5.18 22.93
N ASP A 86 -7.18 6.17 22.14
CA ASP A 86 -8.04 6.92 21.21
C ASP A 86 -7.65 6.76 19.73
N SER A 87 -6.88 5.74 19.37
CA SER A 87 -6.46 5.51 17.99
C SER A 87 -7.34 4.47 17.32
N VAL A 88 -8.09 4.86 16.31
CA VAL A 88 -8.94 3.96 15.50
C VAL A 88 -8.13 2.87 14.80
N LEU A 89 -6.87 3.14 14.46
CA LEU A 89 -5.99 2.23 13.73
C LEU A 89 -5.07 1.41 14.65
N PHE A 90 -4.75 1.93 15.84
CA PHE A 90 -3.77 1.35 16.77
C PHE A 90 -4.40 0.96 18.11
N ASP A 91 -5.61 0.35 18.08
CA ASP A 91 -6.25 -0.19 19.26
C ASP A 91 -5.60 -1.53 19.66
N ALA A 92 -5.34 -1.70 20.96
CA ALA A 92 -4.79 -2.93 21.54
C ALA A 92 -5.61 -4.19 21.21
N LYS A 93 -6.91 -4.03 20.94
CA LYS A 93 -7.80 -5.12 20.50
C LYS A 93 -7.40 -5.67 19.11
N HIS A 94 -6.88 -4.82 18.22
CA HIS A 94 -6.44 -5.25 16.88
C HIS A 94 -5.14 -6.05 16.97
N VAL A 95 -4.25 -5.66 17.89
CA VAL A 95 -3.02 -6.43 18.15
C VAL A 95 -3.35 -7.82 18.66
N LYS A 96 -4.23 -7.90 19.67
CA LYS A 96 -4.61 -9.20 20.23
C LYS A 96 -5.25 -10.11 19.19
N LYS A 97 -6.14 -9.58 18.35
CA LYS A 97 -6.73 -10.36 17.25
C LYS A 97 -5.68 -10.85 16.25
N ALA A 98 -4.68 -10.05 15.98
CA ALA A 98 -3.60 -10.42 15.09
C ALA A 98 -2.65 -11.44 15.77
N GLU A 99 -2.32 -11.26 17.05
CA GLU A 99 -1.58 -12.27 17.83
C GLU A 99 -2.31 -13.62 17.82
N ASP A 100 -3.61 -13.62 18.10
CA ASP A 100 -4.46 -14.83 18.07
C ASP A 100 -4.47 -15.47 16.66
N PHE A 101 -4.50 -14.64 15.61
CA PHE A 101 -4.45 -15.10 14.23
C PHE A 101 -3.07 -15.73 13.90
N TYR A 102 -1.98 -15.10 14.33
CA TYR A 102 -0.65 -15.66 14.16
C TYR A 102 -0.43 -16.93 15.00
N GLN A 103 -0.98 -17.00 16.20
CA GLN A 103 -0.93 -18.22 17.02
C GLN A 103 -1.69 -19.37 16.35
N LYS A 104 -2.84 -19.09 15.74
CA LYS A 104 -3.68 -20.10 15.08
C LYS A 104 -3.10 -20.61 13.77
N TYR A 105 -2.58 -19.70 12.92
CA TYR A 105 -2.15 -20.01 11.55
C TYR A 105 -0.62 -20.05 11.38
N GLY A 106 0.12 -19.65 12.40
CA GLY A 106 1.59 -19.59 12.36
C GLY A 106 2.09 -18.66 11.26
N SER A 107 3.23 -19.01 10.67
CA SER A 107 3.84 -18.20 9.61
C SER A 107 3.01 -18.14 8.32
N LYS A 108 2.10 -19.09 8.09
CA LYS A 108 1.17 -19.09 6.96
C LYS A 108 0.17 -17.94 7.04
N ALA A 109 -0.04 -17.36 8.23
CA ALA A 109 -0.87 -16.19 8.44
C ALA A 109 -0.41 -15.01 7.57
N VAL A 110 0.90 -14.83 7.42
CA VAL A 110 1.48 -13.77 6.56
C VAL A 110 1.00 -13.92 5.11
N LEU A 111 1.09 -15.14 4.58
CA LEU A 111 0.66 -15.43 3.21
C LEU A 111 -0.84 -15.19 3.00
N ILE A 112 -1.67 -15.68 3.93
CA ILE A 112 -3.14 -15.52 3.86
C ILE A 112 -3.53 -14.04 3.94
N ALA A 113 -2.83 -13.28 4.76
CA ALA A 113 -3.08 -11.86 4.97
C ALA A 113 -2.95 -11.03 3.69
N HIS A 114 -2.08 -11.42 2.75
CA HIS A 114 -1.89 -10.72 1.46
C HIS A 114 -3.14 -10.68 0.60
N PHE A 115 -4.03 -11.67 0.73
CA PHE A 115 -5.28 -11.74 -0.05
C PHE A 115 -6.43 -10.95 0.59
N ILE A 116 -6.20 -10.30 1.72
CA ILE A 116 -7.21 -9.49 2.43
C ILE A 116 -6.73 -8.03 2.46
N PRO A 117 -7.28 -7.12 1.64
CA PRO A 117 -6.70 -5.80 1.37
C PRO A 117 -6.37 -4.97 2.63
N VAL A 118 -7.26 -4.94 3.61
CA VAL A 118 -7.03 -4.20 4.86
C VAL A 118 -5.97 -4.86 5.73
N ILE A 119 -5.99 -6.19 5.80
CA ILE A 119 -5.10 -6.95 6.67
C ILE A 119 -3.68 -6.90 6.11
N ARG A 120 -3.50 -6.97 4.80
CA ARG A 120 -2.18 -6.97 4.18
C ARG A 120 -1.36 -5.72 4.55
N THR A 121 -1.97 -4.54 4.57
CA THR A 121 -1.27 -3.28 4.90
C THR A 121 -0.72 -3.27 6.33
N PHE A 122 -1.41 -3.93 7.27
CA PHE A 122 -0.99 -3.99 8.67
C PHE A 122 -0.20 -5.25 9.02
N ASN A 123 -0.25 -6.25 8.16
CA ASN A 123 0.37 -7.55 8.36
C ASN A 123 1.87 -7.48 8.72
N PRO A 124 2.72 -6.73 7.97
CA PRO A 124 4.14 -6.62 8.29
C PRO A 124 4.40 -5.96 9.64
N LEU A 125 3.67 -4.86 9.94
CA LEU A 125 3.77 -4.18 11.23
C LEU A 125 3.45 -5.12 12.39
N VAL A 126 2.35 -5.84 12.27
CA VAL A 126 1.88 -6.77 13.30
C VAL A 126 2.83 -7.95 13.44
N GLY A 127 3.37 -8.48 12.33
CA GLY A 127 4.40 -9.50 12.35
C GLY A 127 5.66 -9.05 13.12
N GLY A 128 6.03 -7.78 12.95
CA GLY A 128 7.11 -7.15 13.72
C GLY A 128 6.80 -7.00 15.21
N VAL A 129 5.59 -6.55 15.55
CA VAL A 129 5.12 -6.40 16.95
C VAL A 129 5.01 -7.74 17.66
N ALA A 130 4.57 -8.78 16.96
CA ALA A 130 4.49 -10.16 17.45
C ALA A 130 5.86 -10.84 17.54
N GLU A 131 6.96 -10.12 17.24
CA GLU A 131 8.34 -10.61 17.29
C GLU A 131 8.58 -11.88 16.45
N MET A 132 7.82 -12.03 15.35
CA MET A 132 8.00 -13.16 14.44
C MET A 132 9.45 -13.19 13.91
N PRO A 133 10.10 -14.36 13.76
CA PRO A 133 11.44 -14.42 13.15
C PRO A 133 11.44 -13.83 11.74
N TYR A 134 12.28 -12.83 11.49
CA TYR A 134 12.30 -12.08 10.22
C TYR A 134 12.47 -12.97 8.99
N SER A 135 13.29 -13.99 9.06
CA SER A 135 13.49 -14.94 7.95
C SER A 135 12.19 -15.67 7.56
N LYS A 136 11.39 -16.07 8.57
CA LYS A 136 10.09 -16.71 8.33
C LYS A 136 9.08 -15.70 7.75
N PHE A 137 9.05 -14.49 8.34
CA PHE A 137 8.22 -13.40 7.80
C PHE A 137 8.55 -13.15 6.33
N LEU A 138 9.82 -12.86 6.00
CA LEU A 138 10.27 -12.51 4.67
C LEU A 138 9.95 -13.58 3.61
N ILE A 139 10.09 -14.88 3.94
CA ILE A 139 9.80 -15.95 2.99
C ILE A 139 8.31 -15.98 2.62
N TYR A 140 7.42 -15.95 3.62
CA TYR A 140 5.98 -16.00 3.37
C TYR A 140 5.46 -14.70 2.74
N ASP A 141 6.03 -13.56 3.12
CA ASP A 141 5.77 -12.25 2.60
C ASP A 141 6.17 -12.16 1.12
N ALA A 142 7.40 -12.49 0.78
CA ALA A 142 7.88 -12.49 -0.61
C ALA A 142 7.07 -13.42 -1.52
N ILE A 143 6.58 -14.56 -1.02
CA ILE A 143 5.68 -15.44 -1.79
C ILE A 143 4.34 -14.74 -2.02
N GLY A 144 3.77 -14.10 -0.98
CA GLY A 144 2.52 -13.35 -1.06
C GLY A 144 2.63 -12.16 -2.01
N ASP A 145 3.67 -11.36 -1.86
CA ASP A 145 3.98 -10.21 -2.73
C ASP A 145 4.17 -10.63 -4.18
N SER A 146 4.89 -11.75 -4.42
CA SER A 146 5.10 -12.25 -5.76
C SER A 146 3.77 -12.65 -6.42
N ALA A 147 2.94 -13.40 -5.69
CA ALA A 147 1.63 -13.79 -6.19
C ALA A 147 0.74 -12.57 -6.46
N TRP A 148 0.71 -11.61 -5.54
CA TRP A 148 -0.06 -10.38 -5.69
C TRP A 148 0.43 -9.53 -6.86
N ALA A 149 1.74 -9.24 -6.95
CA ALA A 149 2.30 -8.42 -8.01
C ALA A 149 2.04 -9.03 -9.40
N ILE A 150 2.21 -10.34 -9.55
CA ILE A 150 1.96 -11.05 -10.80
C ILE A 150 0.47 -11.00 -11.14
N ILE A 151 -0.41 -11.39 -10.21
CA ILE A 151 -1.86 -11.48 -10.47
C ILE A 151 -2.43 -10.12 -10.82
N VAL A 152 -2.14 -9.08 -10.02
CA VAL A 152 -2.71 -7.73 -10.23
C VAL A 152 -2.19 -7.09 -11.51
N THR A 153 -0.88 -7.26 -11.81
CA THR A 153 -0.32 -6.75 -13.07
C THR A 153 -0.90 -7.48 -14.28
N LEU A 154 -1.07 -8.80 -14.21
CA LEU A 154 -1.69 -9.57 -15.29
C LEU A 154 -3.17 -9.23 -15.48
N ILE A 155 -3.92 -8.96 -14.43
CA ILE A 155 -5.30 -8.44 -14.52
C ILE A 155 -5.29 -7.13 -15.32
N GLY A 156 -4.41 -6.19 -14.98
CA GLY A 156 -4.25 -4.93 -15.71
C GLY A 156 -3.90 -5.16 -17.18
N TYR A 157 -2.94 -6.03 -17.46
CA TYR A 157 -2.53 -6.38 -18.81
C TYR A 157 -3.69 -6.98 -19.62
N TYR A 158 -4.45 -7.90 -19.03
CA TYR A 158 -5.60 -8.51 -19.68
C TYR A 158 -6.74 -7.51 -19.92
N ILE A 159 -7.05 -6.66 -18.94
CA ILE A 159 -8.03 -5.58 -19.09
C ILE A 159 -7.62 -4.67 -20.26
N GLY A 160 -6.33 -4.26 -20.30
CA GLY A 160 -5.80 -3.43 -21.37
C GLY A 160 -5.95 -4.06 -22.76
N SER A 161 -5.82 -5.40 -22.86
CA SER A 161 -5.98 -6.13 -24.13
C SER A 161 -7.42 -6.23 -24.63
N ARG A 162 -8.40 -6.02 -23.76
CA ARG A 162 -9.85 -6.17 -24.09
C ARG A 162 -10.57 -4.86 -24.30
N ILE A 163 -10.06 -3.74 -23.82
CA ILE A 163 -10.72 -2.43 -23.92
C ILE A 163 -10.01 -1.58 -25.00
N PRO A 164 -10.67 -1.33 -26.16
CA PRO A 164 -10.12 -0.42 -27.17
C PRO A 164 -9.94 0.98 -26.58
N HIS A 165 -8.86 1.67 -26.96
CA HIS A 165 -8.59 3.05 -26.52
C HIS A 165 -8.59 3.26 -25.00
N VAL A 166 -8.14 2.25 -24.24
CA VAL A 166 -8.09 2.30 -22.77
C VAL A 166 -7.24 3.46 -22.25
N ASP A 167 -6.27 3.92 -23.02
CA ASP A 167 -5.40 5.08 -22.76
C ASP A 167 -6.18 6.38 -22.50
N HIS A 168 -7.30 6.61 -23.17
CA HIS A 168 -8.14 7.78 -22.92
C HIS A 168 -8.83 7.73 -21.54
N TYR A 169 -9.05 6.53 -21.03
CA TYR A 169 -9.75 6.33 -19.75
C TYR A 169 -8.78 6.12 -18.58
N ILE A 170 -7.53 5.68 -18.82
CA ILE A 170 -6.56 5.38 -17.76
C ILE A 170 -6.31 6.60 -16.85
N LEU A 171 -6.04 7.77 -17.44
CA LEU A 171 -5.81 8.98 -16.64
C LEU A 171 -7.05 9.36 -15.83
N GLY A 172 -8.24 9.16 -16.40
CA GLY A 172 -9.50 9.37 -15.69
C GLY A 172 -9.69 8.37 -14.55
N VAL A 173 -9.41 7.10 -14.79
CA VAL A 173 -9.53 6.03 -13.78
C VAL A 173 -8.50 6.22 -12.67
N VAL A 174 -7.22 6.44 -13.01
CA VAL A 174 -6.17 6.73 -12.02
C VAL A 174 -6.49 8.00 -11.25
N GLY A 175 -6.92 9.07 -11.94
CA GLY A 175 -7.34 10.31 -11.29
C GLY A 175 -8.54 10.11 -10.36
N LEU A 176 -9.55 9.37 -10.79
CA LEU A 176 -10.72 9.05 -9.95
C LEU A 176 -10.31 8.26 -8.71
N VAL A 177 -9.47 7.25 -8.87
CA VAL A 177 -9.00 6.42 -7.74
C VAL A 177 -8.14 7.25 -6.77
N VAL A 178 -7.26 8.10 -7.28
CA VAL A 178 -6.49 9.04 -6.44
C VAL A 178 -7.43 9.98 -5.67
N VAL A 179 -8.44 10.54 -6.33
CA VAL A 179 -9.43 11.42 -5.69
C VAL A 179 -10.25 10.66 -4.65
N VAL A 180 -10.71 9.46 -4.95
CA VAL A 180 -11.50 8.63 -4.02
C VAL A 180 -10.64 8.18 -2.84
N SER A 181 -9.37 7.85 -3.05
CA SER A 181 -8.45 7.40 -1.99
C SER A 181 -7.96 8.54 -1.11
N LEU A 182 -7.54 9.66 -1.73
CA LEU A 182 -7.01 10.82 -0.99
C LEU A 182 -8.11 11.78 -0.51
N GLY A 183 -9.24 11.84 -1.21
CA GLY A 183 -10.34 12.75 -0.93
C GLY A 183 -10.84 12.70 0.51
N PRO A 184 -11.23 11.52 1.04
CA PRO A 184 -11.70 11.38 2.42
C PRO A 184 -10.64 11.80 3.45
N THR A 185 -9.37 11.55 3.18
CA THR A 185 -8.25 11.89 4.05
C THR A 185 -8.03 13.39 4.13
N ILE A 186 -7.94 14.02 2.95
CA ILE A 186 -7.78 15.48 2.83
C ILE A 186 -8.99 16.16 3.47
N TYR A 187 -10.20 15.69 3.18
CA TYR A 187 -11.44 16.19 3.76
C TYR A 187 -11.42 16.09 5.30
N HIS A 188 -11.05 14.92 5.85
CA HIS A 188 -10.99 14.70 7.30
C HIS A 188 -9.91 15.58 7.98
N PHE A 189 -8.75 15.72 7.33
CA PHE A 189 -7.65 16.56 7.83
C PHE A 189 -8.03 18.04 7.83
N ILE A 190 -8.64 18.53 6.74
CA ILE A 190 -9.10 19.92 6.61
C ILE A 190 -10.20 20.21 7.63
N ILE A 191 -11.20 19.32 7.76
CA ILE A 191 -12.30 19.52 8.72
C ILE A 191 -11.81 19.47 10.15
N LYS A 192 -10.95 18.52 10.52
CA LYS A 192 -10.35 18.51 11.88
C LYS A 192 -9.60 19.79 12.18
N ARG A 193 -8.82 20.29 11.22
CA ARG A 193 -8.06 21.55 11.38
C ARG A 193 -9.01 22.74 11.51
N TYR A 194 -10.06 22.80 10.71
CA TYR A 194 -11.07 23.87 10.77
C TYR A 194 -11.86 23.84 12.09
N LEU A 195 -12.31 22.68 12.52
CA LEU A 195 -13.03 22.51 13.79
C LEU A 195 -12.16 22.84 15.02
N LYS A 196 -10.87 22.47 14.98
CA LYS A 196 -9.91 22.83 16.02
C LYS A 196 -9.69 24.34 16.11
N ALA A 197 -9.53 25.01 14.94
CA ALA A 197 -9.40 26.45 14.86
C ALA A 197 -10.67 27.20 15.35
N ARG A 198 -11.85 26.65 15.04
CA ARG A 198 -13.13 27.21 15.48
C ARG A 198 -13.37 27.06 16.99
N LYS A 199 -12.94 25.91 17.58
CA LYS A 199 -12.98 25.69 19.04
C LYS A 199 -11.99 26.60 19.76
N ALA A 200 -10.79 26.81 19.23
CA ALA A 200 -9.81 27.75 19.80
C ALA A 200 -10.33 29.21 19.79
N LYS A 201 -10.98 29.64 18.69
CA LYS A 201 -11.61 30.97 18.61
C LYS A 201 -12.80 31.14 19.55
N LYS A 202 -13.57 30.05 19.85
CA LYS A 202 -14.66 30.15 20.85
C LYS A 202 -14.16 30.19 22.29
N ALA A 203 -13.01 29.59 22.59
CA ALA A 203 -12.41 29.62 23.93
C ALA A 203 -11.71 30.97 24.25
N LEU A 204 -11.47 31.84 23.25
CA LEU A 204 -10.85 33.13 23.37
C LEU A 204 -11.87 34.30 23.36
N LYS A 205 -13.18 34.03 23.29
CA LYS A 205 -14.21 35.05 23.50
C LYS A 205 -14.56 35.10 24.99
N PRO A 206 -14.41 36.25 25.65
CA PRO A 206 -14.78 36.45 27.03
C PRO A 206 -16.27 36.27 27.26
#